data_ff174c3670f012d965a378bd94e1f4c9
#
_entry.id   ff174c3670f012d965a378bd94e1f4c9
#
_cell.length_a   1.000
_cell.length_b   1.000
_cell.length_c   1.000
_cell.angle_alpha   90.00
_cell.angle_beta   90.00
_cell.angle_gamma   90.00
#
_symmetry.space_group_name_H-M   'P 1'
#
loop_
_entity.id
_entity.type
_entity.pdbx_description
1 polymer ?
#
loop_
_entity_poly.entity_id
_entity_poly.type
_entity_poly.pdbx_seq_one_letter_code
_entity_poly.pdbx_strand_id
1 'polypeptide(L)'
;MSEFQIQLVGLEALPVVAALNRQLFDEERIINRFDRPDLVMMMAFFGDEPAGFKIGYGLDQGVYYSAKGGVLERYRRRGIASGLLDSLMEEASRRGYQTYCFDTFPNRHTGMAVLALERGFIVSEIRFSDIYRDLRVRFQHSLA
;
A
#
# COMPACT_ATOMS: atom_id res chain seq x y z
N MET A 1 -17.73 -9.52 -13.19
CA MET A 1 -17.67 -10.15 -11.87
C MET A 1 -16.23 -10.18 -11.40
N SER A 2 -16.01 -9.69 -10.19
CA SER A 2 -14.68 -9.68 -9.62
C SER A 2 -14.29 -11.09 -9.16
N GLU A 3 -13.09 -11.53 -9.53
CA GLU A 3 -12.57 -12.83 -9.12
C GLU A 3 -11.78 -12.74 -7.81
N PHE A 4 -11.62 -11.56 -7.28
CA PHE A 4 -10.92 -11.34 -6.02
C PHE A 4 -11.76 -10.49 -5.07
N GLN A 5 -11.43 -10.61 -3.78
CA GLN A 5 -12.07 -9.82 -2.73
C GLN A 5 -11.02 -9.11 -1.91
N ILE A 6 -11.34 -7.89 -1.49
CA ILE A 6 -10.49 -7.12 -0.60
C ILE A 6 -11.21 -6.96 0.72
N GLN A 7 -10.51 -7.26 1.81
CA GLN A 7 -11.05 -7.24 3.15
C GLN A 7 -10.17 -6.41 4.08
N LEU A 8 -10.83 -5.64 4.93
CA LEU A 8 -10.20 -5.01 6.07
C LEU A 8 -9.92 -6.10 7.09
N VAL A 9 -8.68 -6.21 7.55
CA VAL A 9 -8.30 -7.23 8.53
C VAL A 9 -7.65 -6.58 9.74
N GLY A 10 -7.64 -7.31 10.84
CA GLY A 10 -7.02 -6.86 12.08
C GLY A 10 -5.66 -7.49 12.29
N LEU A 11 -5.09 -7.27 13.48
CA LEU A 11 -3.78 -7.79 13.83
C LEU A 11 -3.71 -9.31 13.88
N GLU A 12 -4.86 -9.98 14.01
CA GLU A 12 -4.92 -11.44 13.95
C GLU A 12 -4.47 -12.00 12.59
N ALA A 13 -4.53 -11.18 11.55
CA ALA A 13 -4.07 -11.57 10.21
C ALA A 13 -2.56 -11.38 10.01
N LEU A 14 -1.87 -10.83 11.01
CA LEU A 14 -0.44 -10.48 10.89
C LEU A 14 0.44 -11.65 10.46
N PRO A 15 0.26 -12.90 10.93
CA PRO A 15 1.07 -14.00 10.42
C PRO A 15 0.95 -14.24 8.93
N VAL A 16 -0.25 -14.06 8.36
CA VAL A 16 -0.48 -14.22 6.93
C VAL A 16 0.14 -13.06 6.15
N VAL A 17 -0.04 -11.84 6.64
CA VAL A 17 0.59 -10.66 6.04
C VAL A 17 2.10 -10.78 6.05
N ALA A 18 2.68 -11.28 7.15
CA ALA A 18 4.11 -11.51 7.26
C ALA A 18 4.61 -12.52 6.23
N ALA A 19 3.83 -13.58 5.99
CA ALA A 19 4.18 -14.58 4.98
C ALA A 19 4.17 -13.97 3.57
N LEU A 20 3.16 -13.15 3.27
CA LEU A 20 3.09 -12.42 2.00
C LEU A 20 4.28 -11.47 1.86
N ASN A 21 4.61 -10.78 2.93
CA ASN A 21 5.73 -9.83 2.93
C ASN A 21 7.05 -10.52 2.60
N ARG A 22 7.29 -11.70 3.20
CA ARG A 22 8.49 -12.49 2.89
C ARG A 22 8.52 -12.93 1.43
N GLN A 23 7.39 -13.37 0.90
CA GLN A 23 7.32 -13.79 -0.50
C GLN A 23 7.54 -12.62 -1.46
N LEU A 24 7.00 -11.45 -1.12
CA LEU A 24 7.05 -10.28 -2.00
C LEU A 24 8.39 -9.56 -1.95
N PHE A 25 8.96 -9.42 -0.76
CA PHE A 25 10.09 -8.51 -0.55
C PHE A 25 11.32 -9.19 0.04
N ASP A 26 11.22 -10.45 0.41
CA ASP A 26 12.30 -11.19 1.09
C ASP A 26 12.76 -10.46 2.35
N GLU A 27 11.79 -9.94 3.11
CA GLU A 27 12.01 -9.17 4.33
C GLU A 27 11.11 -9.67 5.44
N GLU A 28 11.63 -9.61 6.68
CA GLU A 28 10.82 -9.92 7.86
C GLU A 28 10.00 -8.71 8.29
N ARG A 29 10.57 -7.52 8.20
CA ARG A 29 9.92 -6.32 8.69
C ARG A 29 8.90 -5.80 7.69
N ILE A 30 7.65 -5.60 8.16
CA ILE A 30 6.59 -4.97 7.38
C ILE A 30 6.65 -3.46 7.57
N ILE A 31 6.50 -3.00 8.81
CA ILE A 31 6.66 -1.60 9.21
C ILE A 31 7.42 -1.55 10.54
N ASN A 32 7.83 -0.34 10.96
CA ASN A 32 8.63 -0.17 12.16
C ASN A 32 7.90 -0.58 13.45
N ARG A 33 6.62 -0.23 13.54
CA ARG A 33 5.80 -0.55 14.72
C ARG A 33 4.33 -0.54 14.36
N PHE A 34 3.52 -1.29 15.12
CA PHE A 34 2.11 -1.47 14.82
C PHE A 34 1.18 -0.63 15.70
N ASP A 35 1.72 0.22 16.56
CA ASP A 35 0.95 1.12 17.42
C ASP A 35 0.77 2.51 16.79
N ARG A 36 0.75 2.57 15.46
CA ARG A 36 0.52 3.80 14.70
C ARG A 36 -0.94 4.21 14.75
N PRO A 37 -1.23 5.53 14.73
CA PRO A 37 -2.61 6.01 14.65
C PRO A 37 -3.30 5.49 13.38
N ASP A 38 -4.55 5.07 13.54
CA ASP A 38 -5.38 4.63 12.41
C ASP A 38 -4.68 3.59 11.52
N LEU A 39 -4.04 2.63 12.16
CA LEU A 39 -3.42 1.51 11.44
C LEU A 39 -4.51 0.71 10.74
N VAL A 40 -4.35 0.54 9.43
CA VAL A 40 -5.28 -0.23 8.61
C VAL A 40 -4.49 -1.25 7.81
N MET A 41 -4.94 -2.49 7.83
CA MET A 41 -4.44 -3.53 6.95
C MET A 41 -5.57 -4.03 6.07
N MET A 42 -5.31 -4.08 4.78
CA MET A 42 -6.19 -4.66 3.77
C MET A 42 -5.53 -5.89 3.18
N MET A 43 -6.32 -6.93 2.93
CA MET A 43 -5.84 -8.11 2.22
C MET A 43 -6.71 -8.38 1.02
N ALA A 44 -6.08 -8.82 -0.05
CA ALA A 44 -6.77 -9.30 -1.22
C ALA A 44 -6.72 -10.83 -1.22
N PHE A 45 -7.85 -11.44 -1.53
CA PHE A 45 -8.00 -12.90 -1.61
C PHE A 45 -8.51 -13.28 -2.99
N PHE A 46 -7.91 -14.29 -3.56
CA PHE A 46 -8.37 -14.90 -4.79
C PHE A 46 -8.96 -16.26 -4.40
N GLY A 47 -10.30 -16.32 -4.26
CA GLY A 47 -10.92 -17.42 -3.54
C GLY A 47 -10.51 -17.34 -2.08
N ASP A 48 -9.93 -18.42 -1.56
CA ASP A 48 -9.43 -18.48 -0.18
C ASP A 48 -7.93 -18.18 -0.07
N GLU A 49 -7.27 -17.93 -1.20
CA GLU A 49 -5.83 -17.73 -1.20
C GLU A 49 -5.47 -16.25 -1.03
N PRO A 50 -4.59 -15.94 -0.06
CA PRO A 50 -4.07 -14.57 0.03
C PRO A 50 -3.26 -14.22 -1.21
N ALA A 51 -3.62 -13.11 -1.85
CA ALA A 51 -3.01 -12.67 -3.10
C ALA A 51 -2.18 -11.40 -2.95
N GLY A 52 -2.45 -10.62 -1.92
CA GLY A 52 -1.74 -9.37 -1.69
C GLY A 52 -2.20 -8.69 -0.42
N PHE A 53 -1.51 -7.62 -0.06
CA PHE A 53 -1.87 -6.82 1.11
C PHE A 53 -1.48 -5.37 0.92
N LYS A 54 -2.04 -4.53 1.80
CA LYS A 54 -1.65 -3.14 1.90
C LYS A 54 -1.82 -2.70 3.34
N ILE A 55 -0.86 -1.95 3.86
CA ILE A 55 -0.90 -1.44 5.23
C ILE A 55 -0.59 0.04 5.23
N GLY A 56 -1.36 0.80 6.03
CA GLY A 56 -1.15 2.22 6.15
C GLY A 56 -1.52 2.71 7.54
N TYR A 57 -1.20 3.97 7.80
CA TYR A 57 -1.50 4.62 9.08
C TYR A 57 -1.52 6.14 8.91
N GLY A 58 -2.08 6.81 9.93
CA GLY A 58 -2.18 8.25 9.92
C GLY A 58 -0.87 8.93 10.29
N LEU A 59 -0.58 10.02 9.61
CA LEU A 59 0.44 10.99 9.99
C LEU A 59 -0.25 12.25 10.50
N ASP A 60 0.53 13.24 10.89
CA ASP A 60 0.00 14.52 11.33
C ASP A 60 -0.66 15.29 10.17
N GLN A 61 -1.49 16.27 10.50
CA GLN A 61 -2.07 17.23 9.57
C GLN A 61 -2.99 16.61 8.51
N GLY A 62 -3.70 15.55 8.89
CA GLY A 62 -4.70 14.98 7.99
C GLY A 62 -4.14 14.16 6.84
N VAL A 63 -2.89 13.72 6.94
CA VAL A 63 -2.23 12.91 5.92
C VAL A 63 -2.28 11.45 6.29
N TYR A 64 -2.74 10.61 5.36
CA TYR A 64 -2.71 9.16 5.51
C TYR A 64 -1.58 8.58 4.68
N TYR A 65 -0.75 7.76 5.30
CA TYR A 65 0.44 7.20 4.67
C TYR A 65 0.27 5.71 4.41
N SER A 66 0.36 5.32 3.15
CA SER A 66 0.39 3.91 2.76
C SER A 66 1.83 3.44 2.85
N ALA A 67 2.11 2.59 3.83
CA ALA A 67 3.49 2.28 4.20
C ALA A 67 4.07 1.13 3.38
N LYS A 68 3.27 0.13 3.05
CA LYS A 68 3.76 -1.04 2.34
C LYS A 68 2.59 -1.80 1.74
N GLY A 69 2.87 -2.52 0.67
CA GLY A 69 1.89 -3.39 0.05
C GLY A 69 2.44 -4.02 -1.21
N GLY A 70 1.76 -5.02 -1.68
CA GLY A 70 2.12 -5.69 -2.92
C GLY A 70 1.15 -6.81 -3.25
N VAL A 71 1.27 -7.30 -4.47
CA VAL A 71 0.46 -8.40 -5.02
C VAL A 71 1.40 -9.48 -5.50
N LEU A 72 1.14 -10.72 -5.12
CA LEU A 72 1.94 -11.86 -5.56
C LEU A 72 1.94 -11.93 -7.09
N GLU A 73 3.10 -12.28 -7.66
CA GLU A 73 3.31 -12.24 -9.11
C GLU A 73 2.24 -13.00 -9.88
N ARG A 74 1.86 -14.20 -9.41
CA ARG A 74 0.87 -15.03 -10.09
C ARG A 74 -0.53 -14.44 -10.12
N TYR A 75 -0.78 -13.41 -9.30
CA TYR A 75 -2.08 -12.74 -9.23
C TYR A 75 -2.05 -11.34 -9.83
N ARG A 76 -0.95 -10.91 -10.41
CA ARG A 76 -0.84 -9.59 -11.03
C ARG A 76 -1.66 -9.49 -12.30
N ARG A 77 -1.89 -8.25 -12.75
CA ARG A 77 -2.66 -7.92 -13.96
C ARG A 77 -4.12 -8.32 -13.89
N ARG A 78 -4.66 -8.36 -12.68
CA ARG A 78 -6.08 -8.68 -12.44
C ARG A 78 -6.82 -7.56 -11.73
N GLY A 79 -6.16 -6.38 -11.58
CA GLY A 79 -6.76 -5.23 -10.93
C GLY A 79 -6.65 -5.24 -9.42
N ILE A 80 -5.91 -6.16 -8.82
CA ILE A 80 -5.82 -6.27 -7.36
C ILE A 80 -5.07 -5.08 -6.75
N ALA A 81 -3.97 -4.64 -7.37
CA ALA A 81 -3.22 -3.49 -6.88
C ALA A 81 -4.08 -2.24 -6.88
N SER A 82 -4.85 -2.01 -7.95
CA SER A 82 -5.80 -0.91 -8.04
C SER A 82 -6.88 -1.01 -6.96
N GLY A 83 -7.41 -2.22 -6.76
CA GLY A 83 -8.43 -2.46 -5.75
C GLY A 83 -7.93 -2.19 -4.34
N LEU A 84 -6.71 -2.62 -4.02
CA LEU A 84 -6.09 -2.35 -2.72
C LEU A 84 -5.88 -0.84 -2.51
N LEU A 85 -5.40 -0.15 -3.54
CA LEU A 85 -5.21 1.29 -3.49
C LEU A 85 -6.54 2.00 -3.24
N ASP A 86 -7.55 1.69 -4.04
CA ASP A 86 -8.87 2.31 -3.91
C ASP A 86 -9.49 2.04 -2.55
N SER A 87 -9.37 0.81 -2.05
CA SER A 87 -9.95 0.43 -0.75
C SER A 87 -9.26 1.16 0.40
N LEU A 88 -7.95 1.31 0.36
CA LEU A 88 -7.24 2.01 1.43
C LEU A 88 -7.51 3.51 1.37
N MET A 89 -7.58 4.10 0.18
CA MET A 89 -7.94 5.51 0.03
C MET A 89 -9.35 5.77 0.56
N GLU A 90 -10.29 4.90 0.25
CA GLU A 90 -11.66 5.02 0.72
C GLU A 90 -11.74 4.91 2.25
N GLU A 91 -11.01 3.99 2.83
CA GLU A 91 -10.96 3.83 4.29
C GLU A 91 -10.34 5.06 4.96
N ALA A 92 -9.27 5.60 4.40
CA ALA A 92 -8.62 6.81 4.92
C ALA A 92 -9.58 8.02 4.84
N SER A 93 -10.28 8.16 3.74
CA SER A 93 -11.28 9.23 3.58
C SER A 93 -12.38 9.11 4.61
N ARG A 94 -12.89 7.90 4.83
CA ARG A 94 -13.94 7.65 5.81
C ARG A 94 -13.50 7.97 7.23
N ARG A 95 -12.20 7.82 7.52
CA ARG A 95 -11.63 8.16 8.83
C ARG A 95 -11.30 9.64 8.99
N GLY A 96 -11.59 10.46 7.97
CA GLY A 96 -11.45 11.92 8.06
C GLY A 96 -10.13 12.48 7.54
N TYR A 97 -9.29 11.65 6.94
CA TYR A 97 -8.04 12.13 6.35
C TYR A 97 -8.30 12.87 5.05
N GLN A 98 -7.49 13.88 4.77
CA GLN A 98 -7.68 14.76 3.62
C GLN A 98 -6.70 14.49 2.50
N THR A 99 -5.56 13.89 2.82
CA THR A 99 -4.50 13.61 1.85
C THR A 99 -4.01 12.18 2.04
N TYR A 100 -3.75 11.50 0.92
CA TYR A 100 -3.19 10.16 0.89
C TYR A 100 -1.83 10.23 0.21
N CYS A 101 -0.83 9.57 0.78
CA CYS A 101 0.50 9.54 0.16
C CYS A 101 1.16 8.18 0.32
N PHE A 102 2.13 7.91 -0.53
CA PHE A 102 3.00 6.75 -0.41
C PHE A 102 4.33 7.05 -1.07
N ASP A 103 5.35 6.28 -0.68
CA ASP A 103 6.67 6.38 -1.25
C ASP A 103 6.98 5.14 -2.07
N THR A 104 7.70 5.32 -3.17
CA THR A 104 8.14 4.20 -3.99
C THR A 104 9.50 4.53 -4.61
N PHE A 105 10.14 3.51 -5.17
CA PHE A 105 11.37 3.63 -5.93
C PHE A 105 11.03 3.33 -7.39
N PRO A 106 10.71 4.35 -8.21
CA PRO A 106 10.21 4.12 -9.58
C PRO A 106 11.16 3.34 -10.47
N ASN A 107 12.46 3.43 -10.18
CA ASN A 107 13.44 2.68 -10.97
C ASN A 107 13.39 1.17 -10.70
N ARG A 108 12.79 0.76 -9.58
CA ARG A 108 12.65 -0.66 -9.19
C ARG A 108 11.22 -1.14 -9.29
N HIS A 109 10.25 -0.28 -8.97
CA HIS A 109 8.84 -0.62 -8.86
C HIS A 109 8.01 0.30 -9.76
N THR A 110 8.31 0.25 -11.05
CA THR A 110 7.68 1.13 -12.06
C THR A 110 6.16 1.05 -12.04
N GLY A 111 5.61 -0.14 -11.79
CA GLY A 111 4.15 -0.34 -11.83
C GLY A 111 3.38 0.56 -10.87
N MET A 112 3.89 0.76 -9.65
CA MET A 112 3.20 1.63 -8.69
C MET A 112 3.28 3.10 -9.10
N ALA A 113 4.39 3.53 -9.67
CA ALA A 113 4.52 4.90 -10.17
C ALA A 113 3.55 5.16 -11.33
N VAL A 114 3.45 4.22 -12.25
CA VAL A 114 2.51 4.31 -13.38
C VAL A 114 1.08 4.37 -12.86
N LEU A 115 0.71 3.48 -11.95
CA LEU A 115 -0.64 3.44 -11.38
C LEU A 115 -0.97 4.76 -10.70
N ALA A 116 -0.04 5.32 -9.92
CA ALA A 116 -0.26 6.59 -9.24
C ALA A 116 -0.51 7.72 -10.24
N LEU A 117 0.32 7.81 -11.26
CA LEU A 117 0.17 8.86 -12.26
C LEU A 117 -1.13 8.72 -13.05
N GLU A 118 -1.53 7.50 -13.38
CA GLU A 118 -2.81 7.24 -14.06
C GLU A 118 -4.01 7.63 -13.19
N ARG A 119 -3.86 7.54 -11.87
CA ARG A 119 -4.92 7.91 -10.93
C ARG A 119 -4.89 9.39 -10.56
N GLY A 120 -4.02 10.17 -11.16
CA GLY A 120 -3.95 11.60 -10.90
C GLY A 120 -3.15 12.00 -9.67
N PHE A 121 -2.33 11.10 -9.13
CA PHE A 121 -1.40 11.45 -8.07
C PHE A 121 -0.36 12.42 -8.59
N ILE A 122 0.11 13.30 -7.73
CA ILE A 122 1.23 14.20 -8.03
C ILE A 122 2.47 13.75 -7.28
N VAL A 123 3.63 14.07 -7.83
CA VAL A 123 4.91 13.89 -7.14
C VAL A 123 5.07 15.06 -6.18
N SER A 124 5.18 14.77 -4.89
CA SER A 124 5.32 15.81 -3.87
C SER A 124 6.73 15.92 -3.30
N GLU A 125 7.54 14.88 -3.44
CA GLU A 125 8.88 14.87 -2.90
C GLU A 125 9.74 13.85 -3.63
N ILE A 126 11.00 14.20 -3.86
CA ILE A 126 12.01 13.29 -4.40
C ILE A 126 13.23 13.36 -3.50
N ARG A 127 13.71 12.20 -3.08
CA ARG A 127 14.86 12.08 -2.19
C ARG A 127 15.76 10.95 -2.62
N PHE A 128 17.07 11.12 -2.51
CA PHE A 128 18.00 10.00 -2.72
C PHE A 128 18.10 9.20 -1.41
N SER A 129 17.91 7.89 -1.52
CA SER A 129 18.06 6.98 -0.38
C SER A 129 19.48 6.45 -0.33
N ASP A 130 20.22 6.75 0.74
CA ASP A 130 21.56 6.22 0.93
C ASP A 130 21.56 4.72 1.17
N ILE A 131 20.49 4.21 1.78
CA ILE A 131 20.37 2.78 2.09
C ILE A 131 20.17 1.98 0.80
N TYR A 132 19.22 2.39 -0.03
CA TYR A 132 18.89 1.67 -1.26
C TYR A 132 19.65 2.15 -2.49
N ARG A 133 20.39 3.26 -2.35
CA ARG A 133 21.20 3.85 -3.43
C ARG A 133 20.34 4.14 -4.66
N ASP A 134 19.18 4.74 -4.44
CA ASP A 134 18.19 5.00 -5.49
C ASP A 134 17.30 6.17 -5.11
N LEU A 135 16.58 6.70 -6.08
CA LEU A 135 15.63 7.78 -5.87
C LEU A 135 14.33 7.26 -5.27
N ARG A 136 13.94 7.87 -4.16
CA ARG A 136 12.67 7.62 -3.49
C ARG A 136 11.73 8.77 -3.83
N VAL A 137 10.56 8.44 -4.34
CA VAL A 137 9.57 9.42 -4.80
C VAL A 137 8.31 9.28 -3.96
N ARG A 138 7.82 10.43 -3.46
CA ARG A 138 6.54 10.49 -2.77
C ARG A 138 5.47 10.96 -3.73
N PHE A 139 4.40 10.17 -3.82
CA PHE A 139 3.18 10.51 -4.54
C PHE A 139 2.09 10.86 -3.54
N GLN A 140 1.27 11.84 -3.89
CA GLN A 140 0.13 12.19 -3.03
C GLN A 140 -1.11 12.50 -3.85
N HIS A 141 -2.26 12.34 -3.20
CA HIS A 141 -3.57 12.59 -3.81
C HIS A 141 -4.51 13.14 -2.75
N SER A 142 -5.37 14.06 -3.17
CA SER A 142 -6.42 14.57 -2.29
C SER A 142 -7.48 13.49 -2.07
N LEU A 143 -7.98 13.40 -0.83
CA LEU A 143 -9.10 12.53 -0.47
C LEU A 143 -10.41 13.32 -0.35
N ALA A 144 -10.31 14.63 -0.47
CA ALA A 144 -11.49 15.51 -0.34
C ALA A 144 -12.36 15.47 -1.58
#